data_da9f4479182d61fe5aa0f771d95c62aa
#
_entry.id   da9f4479182d61fe5aa0f771d95c62aa
#
_cell.length_a   1.000
_cell.length_b   1.000
_cell.length_c   1.000
_cell.angle_alpha   90.00
_cell.angle_beta   90.00
_cell.angle_gamma   90.00
#
_symmetry.space_group_name_H-M   'P 1'
#
loop_
_entity.id
_entity.type
_entity.pdbx_description
1 polymer ?
#
loop_
_entity_poly.entity_id
_entity_poly.type
_entity_poly.pdbx_seq_one_letter_code
_entity_poly.pdbx_strand_id
1 'polypeptide(L)'
;MITDRPPQNPKARREFETSDALTKLATLPDAHDLQASAILLEKALATGDPPSVRVEGASILGLLARTYAISPPRLRVLGTRPRQVWEGGHFELFGDYDFEDKRIRIWMRTAVLGKLTSYRGLLHTLLHEFCHHLDREGFGFLETPHTRGFHARVDDLYHLALATPPERRRPLVWIRMGRAWRIDWSRLRSSPRTGQVEPK
;
A
#
# COMPACT_ATOMS: atom_id res chain seq x y z
N MET A 1 -3.59 -10.52 -3.36
CA MET A 1 -3.92 -9.35 -4.21
C MET A 1 -3.99 -9.80 -5.66
N ILE A 2 -4.91 -9.23 -6.42
CA ILE A 2 -5.12 -9.52 -7.85
C ILE A 2 -5.09 -8.17 -8.55
N THR A 3 -4.48 -8.09 -9.74
CA THR A 3 -4.51 -6.87 -10.56
C THR A 3 -5.89 -6.66 -11.18
N ASP A 4 -6.18 -5.43 -11.55
CA ASP A 4 -7.30 -5.14 -12.42
C ASP A 4 -7.09 -5.78 -13.82
N ARG A 5 -8.16 -5.89 -14.57
CA ARG A 5 -8.09 -6.34 -15.97
C ARG A 5 -7.83 -5.15 -16.88
N PRO A 6 -7.00 -5.30 -17.94
CA PRO A 6 -6.83 -4.21 -18.89
C PRO A 6 -8.19 -3.77 -19.46
N PRO A 7 -8.49 -2.46 -19.43
CA PRO A 7 -9.76 -1.93 -19.94
C PRO A 7 -9.87 -2.09 -21.46
N GLN A 8 -11.10 -2.00 -21.98
CA GLN A 8 -11.34 -2.09 -23.42
C GLN A 8 -11.12 -0.74 -24.13
N ASN A 9 -11.40 0.35 -23.45
CA ASN A 9 -11.21 1.70 -23.97
C ASN A 9 -9.72 1.95 -24.28
N PRO A 10 -9.34 2.37 -25.50
CA PRO A 10 -7.93 2.51 -25.90
C PRO A 10 -7.13 3.50 -25.05
N LYS A 11 -7.77 4.61 -24.60
CA LYS A 11 -7.10 5.63 -23.77
C LYS A 11 -6.80 5.05 -22.37
N ALA A 12 -7.80 4.48 -21.72
CA ALA A 12 -7.65 3.85 -20.41
C ALA A 12 -6.68 2.65 -20.47
N ARG A 13 -6.65 1.93 -21.61
CA ARG A 13 -5.70 0.83 -21.82
C ARG A 13 -4.25 1.30 -21.87
N ARG A 14 -3.97 2.40 -22.56
CA ARG A 14 -2.61 2.99 -22.59
C ARG A 14 -2.16 3.40 -21.20
N GLU A 15 -3.04 4.04 -20.44
CA GLU A 15 -2.79 4.42 -19.04
C GLU A 15 -2.48 3.17 -18.18
N PHE A 16 -3.31 2.12 -18.32
CA PHE A 16 -3.08 0.83 -17.65
C PHE A 16 -1.71 0.24 -17.99
N GLU A 17 -1.34 0.18 -19.28
CA GLU A 17 -0.07 -0.37 -19.75
C GLU A 17 1.12 0.47 -19.24
N THR A 18 0.99 1.81 -19.21
CA THR A 18 1.99 2.71 -18.64
C THR A 18 2.16 2.49 -17.13
N SER A 19 1.05 2.39 -16.39
CA SER A 19 1.08 2.08 -14.95
C SER A 19 1.68 0.71 -14.68
N ASP A 20 1.36 -0.31 -15.51
CA ASP A 20 1.88 -1.68 -15.35
C ASP A 20 3.39 -1.77 -15.61
N ALA A 21 3.92 -0.97 -16.54
CA ALA A 21 5.34 -0.89 -16.85
C ALA A 21 6.14 -0.10 -15.80
N LEU A 22 5.51 0.82 -15.09
CA LEU A 22 6.14 1.65 -14.06
C LEU A 22 6.32 0.86 -12.76
N THR A 23 7.32 -0.02 -12.73
CA THR A 23 7.58 -0.93 -11.61
C THR A 23 8.52 -0.38 -10.54
N LYS A 24 9.08 0.82 -10.73
CA LYS A 24 9.97 1.49 -9.78
C LYS A 24 9.65 2.97 -9.72
N LEU A 25 9.77 3.54 -8.54
CA LEU A 25 9.71 4.98 -8.34
C LEU A 25 11.06 5.60 -8.70
N ALA A 26 11.07 6.60 -9.60
CA ALA A 26 12.30 7.30 -10.00
C ALA A 26 12.90 8.10 -8.83
N THR A 27 12.06 8.61 -7.96
CA THR A 27 12.44 9.33 -6.74
C THR A 27 11.87 8.59 -5.55
N LEU A 28 12.68 8.39 -4.52
CA LEU A 28 12.24 7.85 -3.23
C LEU A 28 12.35 8.95 -2.16
N PRO A 29 11.47 8.95 -1.15
CA PRO A 29 11.60 9.84 -0.02
C PRO A 29 12.90 9.58 0.75
N ASP A 30 13.33 10.54 1.56
CA ASP A 30 14.42 10.29 2.49
C ASP A 30 14.10 9.09 3.38
N ALA A 31 15.01 8.12 3.39
CA ALA A 31 14.78 6.85 4.08
C ALA A 31 14.72 7.03 5.60
N HIS A 32 15.59 7.87 6.17
CA HIS A 32 15.62 8.13 7.61
C HIS A 32 14.33 8.79 8.08
N ASP A 33 13.87 9.82 7.38
CA ASP A 33 12.65 10.56 7.74
C ASP A 33 11.40 9.67 7.62
N LEU A 34 11.33 8.85 6.56
CA LEU A 34 10.21 7.92 6.38
C LEU A 34 10.19 6.84 7.47
N GLN A 35 11.34 6.26 7.81
CA GLN A 35 11.47 5.25 8.84
C GLN A 35 11.14 5.81 10.24
N ALA A 36 11.64 7.01 10.55
CA ALA A 36 11.32 7.69 11.81
C ALA A 36 9.81 7.94 11.95
N SER A 37 9.16 8.44 10.89
CA SER A 37 7.71 8.66 10.86
C SER A 37 6.92 7.34 10.97
N ALA A 38 7.41 6.27 10.36
CA ALA A 38 6.80 4.95 10.41
C ALA A 38 6.86 4.35 11.84
N ILE A 39 7.96 4.55 12.56
CA ILE A 39 8.09 4.15 13.99
C ILE A 39 7.11 4.94 14.87
N LEU A 40 6.93 6.24 14.62
CA LEU A 40 5.95 7.04 15.36
C LEU A 40 4.52 6.56 15.11
N LEU A 41 4.19 6.21 13.86
CA LEU A 41 2.90 5.62 13.51
C LEU A 41 2.66 4.28 14.24
N GLU A 42 3.68 3.43 14.37
CA GLU A 42 3.59 2.17 15.13
C GLU A 42 3.24 2.44 16.60
N LYS A 43 3.95 3.37 17.22
CA LYS A 43 3.69 3.78 18.62
C LYS A 43 2.29 4.36 18.79
N ALA A 44 1.86 5.22 17.87
CA ALA A 44 0.53 5.80 17.88
C ALA A 44 -0.56 4.72 17.74
N LEU A 45 -0.38 3.75 16.84
CA LEU A 45 -1.32 2.64 16.70
C LEU A 45 -1.44 1.80 17.97
N ALA A 46 -0.32 1.57 18.68
CA ALA A 46 -0.31 0.79 19.92
C ALA A 46 -1.15 1.43 21.04
N THR A 47 -1.34 2.75 21.04
CA THR A 47 -2.24 3.44 22.00
C THR A 47 -3.71 3.15 21.71
N GLY A 48 -4.07 2.77 20.48
CA GLY A 48 -5.44 2.59 20.04
C GLY A 48 -6.23 3.90 19.86
N ASP A 49 -5.55 5.05 19.88
CA ASP A 49 -6.13 6.40 19.77
C ASP A 49 -6.17 6.89 18.31
N PRO A 50 -7.37 7.05 17.68
CA PRO A 50 -7.47 7.47 16.28
C PRO A 50 -6.87 8.86 15.99
N PRO A 51 -7.02 9.89 16.84
CA PRO A 51 -6.34 11.17 16.68
C PRO A 51 -4.81 11.05 16.56
N SER A 52 -4.17 10.28 17.44
CA SER A 52 -2.71 10.05 17.40
C SER A 52 -2.28 9.37 16.10
N VAL A 53 -2.99 8.30 15.69
CA VAL A 53 -2.72 7.62 14.41
C VAL A 53 -2.91 8.55 13.21
N ARG A 54 -3.92 9.45 13.28
CA ARG A 54 -4.16 10.43 12.23
C ARG A 54 -3.02 11.44 12.12
N VAL A 55 -2.46 11.92 13.21
CA VAL A 55 -1.34 12.87 13.22
C VAL A 55 -0.12 12.23 12.55
N GLU A 56 0.29 11.04 12.99
CA GLU A 56 1.48 10.38 12.47
C GLU A 56 1.29 9.87 11.04
N GLY A 57 0.11 9.37 10.70
CA GLY A 57 -0.23 9.01 9.32
C GLY A 57 -0.20 10.23 8.38
N ALA A 58 -0.73 11.37 8.81
CA ALA A 58 -0.68 12.61 8.03
C ALA A 58 0.76 13.14 7.87
N SER A 59 1.64 12.92 8.85
CA SER A 59 3.07 13.24 8.75
C SER A 59 3.75 12.44 7.62
N ILE A 60 3.50 11.12 7.55
CA ILE A 60 3.98 10.26 6.46
C ILE A 60 3.46 10.77 5.11
N LEU A 61 2.15 11.02 5.00
CA LEU A 61 1.54 11.50 3.75
C LEU A 61 2.10 12.85 3.32
N GLY A 62 2.37 13.75 4.27
CA GLY A 62 3.01 15.05 4.01
C GLY A 62 4.46 14.91 3.52
N LEU A 63 5.25 14.00 4.11
CA LEU A 63 6.60 13.69 3.65
C LEU A 63 6.58 13.17 2.20
N LEU A 64 5.74 12.18 1.93
CA LEU A 64 5.61 11.59 0.60
C LEU A 64 5.13 12.63 -0.43
N ALA A 65 4.12 13.44 -0.09
CA ALA A 65 3.61 14.48 -0.99
C ALA A 65 4.68 15.50 -1.35
N ARG A 66 5.51 15.92 -0.39
CA ARG A 66 6.67 16.81 -0.67
C ARG A 66 7.69 16.16 -1.61
N THR A 67 8.00 14.88 -1.42
CA THR A 67 8.92 14.13 -2.27
C THR A 67 8.50 14.16 -3.74
N TYR A 68 7.19 14.07 -4.00
CA TYR A 68 6.64 14.03 -5.36
C TYR A 68 6.10 15.39 -5.86
N ALA A 69 6.32 16.47 -5.09
CA ALA A 69 5.85 17.83 -5.40
C ALA A 69 4.32 17.90 -5.70
N ILE A 70 3.53 17.13 -4.95
CA ILE A 70 2.07 17.13 -5.02
C ILE A 70 1.45 17.64 -3.70
N SER A 71 0.20 18.08 -3.74
CA SER A 71 -0.53 18.46 -2.52
C SER A 71 -0.79 17.22 -1.65
N PRO A 72 -0.63 17.28 -0.32
CA PRO A 72 -0.89 16.11 0.53
C PRO A 72 -2.38 15.76 0.56
N PRO A 73 -2.74 14.46 0.52
CA PRO A 73 -4.12 14.04 0.69
C PRO A 73 -4.59 14.25 2.12
N ARG A 74 -5.89 14.45 2.31
CA ARG A 74 -6.49 14.48 3.65
C ARG A 74 -6.56 13.07 4.22
N LEU A 75 -6.26 12.89 5.51
CA LEU A 75 -6.35 11.60 6.18
C LEU A 75 -7.51 11.56 7.19
N ARG A 76 -8.31 10.51 7.10
CA ARG A 76 -9.31 10.16 8.11
C ARG A 76 -9.03 8.75 8.65
N VAL A 77 -8.85 8.66 9.95
CA VAL A 77 -8.67 7.40 10.65
C VAL A 77 -9.98 7.03 11.32
N LEU A 78 -10.45 5.81 11.07
CA LEU A 78 -11.73 5.29 11.49
C LEU A 78 -11.55 4.07 12.41
N GLY A 79 -12.57 3.76 13.19
CA GLY A 79 -12.55 2.64 14.13
C GLY A 79 -12.63 1.27 13.42
N THR A 80 -13.78 0.62 13.49
CA THR A 80 -14.00 -0.73 12.95
C THR A 80 -14.25 -0.70 11.44
N ARG A 81 -13.60 -1.62 10.71
CA ARG A 81 -13.77 -1.81 9.26
C ARG A 81 -15.21 -2.14 8.91
N PRO A 82 -15.76 -1.58 7.82
CA PRO A 82 -17.02 -2.05 7.29
C PRO A 82 -16.84 -3.48 6.73
N ARG A 83 -17.83 -4.32 7.02
CA ARG A 83 -17.92 -5.67 6.48
C ARG A 83 -19.07 -5.72 5.48
N GLN A 84 -18.75 -6.06 4.25
CA GLN A 84 -19.73 -6.34 3.22
C GLN A 84 -19.84 -7.86 3.05
N VAL A 85 -21.06 -8.38 3.12
CA VAL A 85 -21.35 -9.81 2.94
C VAL A 85 -22.22 -9.96 1.70
N TRP A 86 -21.86 -10.90 0.82
CA TRP A 86 -22.69 -11.30 -0.33
C TRP A 86 -22.72 -12.84 -0.40
N GLU A 87 -23.55 -13.41 -1.25
CA GLU A 87 -23.75 -14.88 -1.35
C GLU A 87 -22.48 -15.69 -1.65
N GLY A 88 -21.41 -15.06 -2.14
CA GLY A 88 -20.12 -15.71 -2.44
C GLY A 88 -19.01 -15.50 -1.42
N GLY A 89 -19.24 -14.76 -0.32
CA GLY A 89 -18.21 -14.48 0.67
C GLY A 89 -18.38 -13.20 1.45
N HIS A 90 -17.26 -12.71 2.00
CA HIS A 90 -17.21 -11.44 2.69
C HIS A 90 -15.97 -10.66 2.28
N PHE A 91 -16.07 -9.34 2.30
CA PHE A 91 -15.00 -8.41 2.02
C PHE A 91 -14.86 -7.43 3.19
N GLU A 92 -13.63 -7.20 3.63
CA GLU A 92 -13.31 -6.15 4.59
C GLU A 92 -12.57 -5.01 3.87
N LEU A 93 -13.07 -3.80 4.01
CA LEU A 93 -12.40 -2.62 3.48
C LEU A 93 -11.32 -2.14 4.46
N PHE A 94 -10.07 -2.16 4.04
CA PHE A 94 -8.92 -1.79 4.86
C PHE A 94 -8.62 -0.29 4.80
N GLY A 95 -8.77 0.30 3.63
CA GLY A 95 -8.63 1.70 3.29
C GLY A 95 -9.37 2.01 2.01
N ASP A 96 -9.50 3.28 1.70
CA ASP A 96 -9.90 3.78 0.39
C ASP A 96 -9.36 5.18 0.13
N TYR A 97 -9.25 5.52 -1.15
CA TYR A 97 -8.92 6.84 -1.63
C TYR A 97 -10.11 7.45 -2.38
N ASP A 98 -10.58 8.61 -1.91
CA ASP A 98 -11.63 9.40 -2.51
C ASP A 98 -11.00 10.41 -3.48
N PHE A 99 -11.28 10.23 -4.79
CA PHE A 99 -10.69 11.03 -5.87
C PHE A 99 -11.18 12.48 -5.90
N GLU A 100 -12.43 12.74 -5.48
CA GLU A 100 -13.03 14.08 -5.49
C GLU A 100 -12.48 14.92 -4.33
N ASP A 101 -12.51 14.34 -3.14
CA ASP A 101 -12.05 14.99 -1.93
C ASP A 101 -10.54 14.91 -1.70
N LYS A 102 -9.81 14.13 -2.50
CA LYS A 102 -8.40 13.78 -2.30
C LYS A 102 -8.15 13.31 -0.86
N ARG A 103 -9.00 12.39 -0.42
CA ARG A 103 -9.04 11.94 0.97
C ARG A 103 -8.79 10.44 1.08
N ILE A 104 -7.82 10.09 1.93
CA ILE A 104 -7.57 8.71 2.33
C ILE A 104 -8.35 8.42 3.60
N ARG A 105 -9.08 7.27 3.63
CA ARG A 105 -9.66 6.69 4.83
C ARG A 105 -8.98 5.37 5.15
N ILE A 106 -8.62 5.16 6.41
CA ILE A 106 -8.08 3.89 6.90
C ILE A 106 -8.80 3.48 8.18
N TRP A 107 -8.92 2.18 8.41
CA TRP A 107 -9.59 1.63 9.59
C TRP A 107 -8.60 0.91 10.50
N MET A 108 -8.65 1.25 11.79
CA MET A 108 -7.72 0.73 12.79
C MET A 108 -8.12 -0.64 13.34
N ARG A 109 -9.39 -1.06 13.21
CA ARG A 109 -9.90 -2.26 13.86
C ARG A 109 -10.54 -3.21 12.86
N THR A 110 -10.38 -4.53 13.15
CA THR A 110 -10.97 -5.61 12.34
C THR A 110 -12.49 -5.57 12.41
N ALA A 111 -13.17 -5.98 11.34
CA ALA A 111 -14.63 -5.92 11.24
C ALA A 111 -15.35 -6.85 12.25
N VAL A 112 -14.80 -8.03 12.52
CA VAL A 112 -15.46 -9.06 13.31
C VAL A 112 -15.13 -8.95 14.80
N LEU A 113 -13.86 -8.83 15.13
CA LEU A 113 -13.38 -8.87 16.52
C LEU A 113 -13.12 -7.50 17.13
N GLY A 114 -13.21 -6.40 16.35
CA GLY A 114 -12.90 -5.06 16.82
C GLY A 114 -11.46 -4.87 17.32
N LYS A 115 -10.57 -5.86 17.08
CA LYS A 115 -9.16 -5.80 17.50
C LYS A 115 -8.39 -4.82 16.63
N LEU A 116 -7.39 -4.17 17.22
CA LEU A 116 -6.46 -3.35 16.46
C LEU A 116 -5.83 -4.18 15.32
N THR A 117 -5.75 -3.56 14.15
CA THR A 117 -5.03 -4.16 13.01
C THR A 117 -3.55 -4.21 13.31
N SER A 118 -2.81 -5.09 12.63
CA SER A 118 -1.37 -5.08 12.75
C SER A 118 -0.79 -3.77 12.19
N TYR A 119 0.28 -3.27 12.81
CA TYR A 119 1.02 -2.10 12.33
C TYR A 119 1.40 -2.25 10.84
N ARG A 120 1.97 -3.41 10.49
CA ARG A 120 2.36 -3.69 9.10
C ARG A 120 1.19 -3.62 8.12
N GLY A 121 0.02 -4.09 8.54
CA GLY A 121 -1.20 -4.00 7.72
C GLY A 121 -1.69 -2.57 7.57
N LEU A 122 -1.68 -1.78 8.65
CA LEU A 122 -2.08 -0.36 8.61
C LEU A 122 -1.14 0.46 7.72
N LEU A 123 0.18 0.31 7.91
CA LEU A 123 1.19 1.00 7.11
C LEU A 123 1.06 0.64 5.63
N HIS A 124 0.92 -0.66 5.31
CA HIS A 124 0.73 -1.09 3.93
C HIS A 124 -0.53 -0.47 3.31
N THR A 125 -1.64 -0.45 4.05
CA THR A 125 -2.89 0.20 3.58
C THR A 125 -2.67 1.70 3.35
N LEU A 126 -2.05 2.42 4.28
CA LEU A 126 -1.78 3.85 4.15
C LEU A 126 -0.95 4.15 2.88
N LEU A 127 0.11 3.36 2.64
CA LEU A 127 0.96 3.52 1.46
C LEU A 127 0.26 3.10 0.17
N HIS A 128 -0.64 2.10 0.22
CA HIS A 128 -1.48 1.70 -0.90
C HIS A 128 -2.41 2.84 -1.34
N GLU A 129 -3.13 3.43 -0.40
CA GLU A 129 -4.03 4.55 -0.69
C GLU A 129 -3.24 5.81 -1.14
N PHE A 130 -2.03 6.01 -0.59
CA PHE A 130 -1.15 7.06 -1.09
C PHE A 130 -0.71 6.81 -2.52
N CYS A 131 -0.46 5.57 -2.94
CA CYS A 131 -0.11 5.27 -4.33
C CYS A 131 -1.25 5.60 -5.30
N HIS A 132 -2.53 5.43 -4.91
CA HIS A 132 -3.66 5.95 -5.70
C HIS A 132 -3.60 7.47 -5.84
N HIS A 133 -3.31 8.17 -4.75
CA HIS A 133 -3.13 9.63 -4.79
C HIS A 133 -1.95 10.04 -5.67
N LEU A 134 -0.80 9.37 -5.56
CA LEU A 134 0.39 9.61 -6.37
C LEU A 134 0.13 9.33 -7.86
N ASP A 135 -0.54 8.22 -8.17
CA ASP A 135 -0.91 7.86 -9.54
C ASP A 135 -1.79 8.95 -10.17
N ARG A 136 -2.75 9.47 -9.41
CA ARG A 136 -3.68 10.52 -9.88
C ARG A 136 -3.00 11.87 -10.02
N GLU A 137 -2.34 12.36 -8.97
CA GLU A 137 -1.85 13.74 -8.87
C GLU A 137 -0.42 13.90 -9.42
N GLY A 138 0.41 12.85 -9.33
CA GLY A 138 1.80 12.89 -9.77
C GLY A 138 2.02 12.34 -11.18
N PHE A 139 1.38 11.22 -11.52
CA PHE A 139 1.55 10.58 -12.84
C PHE A 139 0.41 10.86 -13.82
N GLY A 140 -0.71 11.45 -13.36
CA GLY A 140 -1.85 11.77 -14.20
C GLY A 140 -2.67 10.55 -14.65
N PHE A 141 -2.60 9.43 -13.94
CA PHE A 141 -3.43 8.26 -14.20
C PHE A 141 -4.84 8.49 -13.65
N LEU A 142 -5.82 8.60 -14.53
CA LEU A 142 -7.17 8.97 -14.12
C LEU A 142 -7.89 7.87 -13.34
N GLU A 143 -7.70 6.62 -13.74
CA GLU A 143 -8.36 5.44 -13.16
C GLU A 143 -7.53 4.76 -12.06
N THR A 144 -6.27 5.11 -11.91
CA THR A 144 -5.32 4.53 -10.93
C THR A 144 -5.44 3.02 -10.75
N PRO A 145 -5.30 2.23 -11.83
CA PRO A 145 -5.60 0.79 -11.80
C PRO A 145 -4.57 0.03 -10.95
N HIS A 146 -5.04 -1.01 -10.25
CA HIS A 146 -4.16 -1.96 -9.55
C HIS A 146 -3.39 -2.82 -10.53
N THR A 147 -2.32 -2.30 -11.09
CA THR A 147 -1.41 -3.01 -12.00
C THR A 147 -0.27 -3.69 -11.23
N ARG A 148 0.56 -4.48 -11.91
CA ARG A 148 1.80 -5.00 -11.31
C ARG A 148 2.74 -3.86 -10.92
N GLY A 149 2.83 -2.82 -11.76
CA GLY A 149 3.61 -1.61 -11.46
C GLY A 149 3.06 -0.85 -10.26
N PHE A 150 1.72 -0.71 -10.11
CA PHE A 150 1.11 -0.14 -8.93
C PHE A 150 1.56 -0.87 -7.66
N HIS A 151 1.41 -2.19 -7.62
CA HIS A 151 1.82 -2.98 -6.45
C HIS A 151 3.33 -2.92 -6.19
N ALA A 152 4.16 -2.83 -7.23
CA ALA A 152 5.61 -2.67 -7.06
C ALA A 152 5.96 -1.32 -6.42
N ARG A 153 5.27 -0.23 -6.79
CA ARG A 153 5.46 1.09 -6.16
C ARG A 153 5.05 1.10 -4.68
N VAL A 154 3.93 0.44 -4.34
CA VAL A 154 3.53 0.24 -2.94
C VAL A 154 4.60 -0.53 -2.18
N ASP A 155 5.13 -1.61 -2.76
CA ASP A 155 6.15 -2.48 -2.17
C ASP A 155 7.48 -1.73 -1.93
N ASP A 156 7.90 -0.89 -2.87
CA ASP A 156 9.09 -0.02 -2.74
C ASP A 156 8.97 0.89 -1.52
N LEU A 157 7.86 1.63 -1.39
CA LEU A 157 7.63 2.53 -0.26
C LEU A 157 7.51 1.76 1.07
N TYR A 158 6.83 0.62 1.04
CA TYR A 158 6.63 -0.21 2.22
C TYR A 158 7.94 -0.78 2.77
N HIS A 159 8.79 -1.31 1.90
CA HIS A 159 10.09 -1.83 2.30
C HIS A 159 11.06 -0.73 2.74
N LEU A 160 10.96 0.47 2.14
CA LEU A 160 11.73 1.63 2.57
C LEU A 160 11.31 2.08 3.97
N ALA A 161 10.01 2.20 4.22
CA ALA A 161 9.46 2.60 5.53
C ALA A 161 9.81 1.63 6.66
N LEU A 162 9.89 0.32 6.35
CA LEU A 162 10.25 -0.72 7.32
C LEU A 162 11.77 -0.95 7.47
N ALA A 163 12.61 -0.16 6.82
CA ALA A 163 14.06 -0.39 6.76
C ALA A 163 14.41 -1.84 6.36
N THR A 164 13.62 -2.46 5.47
CA THR A 164 13.85 -3.85 5.08
C THR A 164 15.17 -3.97 4.32
N PRO A 165 16.14 -4.74 4.82
CA PRO A 165 17.41 -4.92 4.14
C PRO A 165 17.23 -5.51 2.73
N PRO A 166 18.02 -5.10 1.72
CA PRO A 166 17.87 -5.55 0.33
C PRO A 166 17.81 -7.08 0.18
N GLU A 167 18.63 -7.81 0.93
CA GLU A 167 18.69 -9.28 0.93
C GLU A 167 17.44 -9.95 1.51
N ARG A 168 16.62 -9.20 2.24
CA ARG A 168 15.34 -9.67 2.78
C ARG A 168 14.14 -9.21 1.95
N ARG A 169 14.34 -8.31 0.99
CA ARG A 169 13.29 -7.91 0.05
C ARG A 169 13.07 -9.02 -0.96
N ARG A 170 11.84 -9.45 -1.08
CA ARG A 170 11.47 -10.49 -2.05
C ARG A 170 10.65 -9.85 -3.14
N PRO A 171 11.08 -9.93 -4.41
CA PRO A 171 10.29 -9.38 -5.50
C PRO A 171 8.93 -10.07 -5.58
N LEU A 172 7.91 -9.30 -5.89
CA LEU A 172 6.56 -9.84 -6.10
C LEU A 172 6.57 -10.84 -7.25
N VAL A 173 6.13 -12.07 -6.97
CA VAL A 173 6.00 -13.13 -7.98
C VAL A 173 4.55 -13.18 -8.45
N TRP A 174 4.34 -13.16 -9.76
CA TRP A 174 3.03 -13.06 -10.36
C TRP A 174 2.64 -14.36 -11.08
N ILE A 175 1.39 -14.80 -10.89
CA ILE A 175 0.75 -15.88 -11.62
C ILE A 175 -0.32 -15.27 -12.53
N ARG A 176 -0.31 -15.62 -13.80
CA ARG A 176 -1.32 -15.15 -14.76
C ARG A 176 -2.67 -15.83 -14.51
N MET A 177 -3.72 -15.03 -14.45
CA MET A 177 -5.11 -15.43 -14.22
C MET A 177 -5.99 -14.88 -15.35
N GLY A 178 -5.93 -15.50 -16.52
CA GLY A 178 -6.61 -14.99 -17.71
C GLY A 178 -6.06 -13.63 -18.15
N ARG A 179 -6.84 -12.56 -18.00
CA ARG A 179 -6.45 -11.17 -18.32
C ARG A 179 -5.92 -10.37 -17.12
N ALA A 180 -5.85 -10.97 -15.93
CA ALA A 180 -5.33 -10.37 -14.71
C ALA A 180 -4.13 -11.16 -14.17
N TRP A 181 -3.47 -10.65 -13.14
CA TRP A 181 -2.37 -11.28 -12.44
C TRP A 181 -2.68 -11.39 -10.94
N ARG A 182 -2.19 -12.44 -10.30
CA ARG A 182 -2.28 -12.67 -8.86
C ARG A 182 -0.89 -12.84 -8.27
N ILE A 183 -0.66 -12.28 -7.07
CA ILE A 183 0.59 -12.51 -6.35
C ILE A 183 0.64 -13.95 -5.85
N ASP A 184 1.75 -14.63 -6.13
CA ASP A 184 2.05 -15.97 -5.61
C ASP A 184 2.63 -15.89 -4.19
N TRP A 185 1.75 -15.88 -3.22
CA TRP A 185 2.14 -15.85 -1.82
C TRP A 185 2.88 -17.11 -1.36
N SER A 186 2.71 -18.25 -2.03
CA SER A 186 3.39 -19.50 -1.67
C SER A 186 4.89 -19.38 -1.95
N ARG A 187 5.26 -18.85 -3.11
CA ARG A 187 6.65 -18.60 -3.47
C ARG A 187 7.31 -17.51 -2.62
N LEU A 188 6.54 -16.51 -2.19
CA LEU A 188 7.05 -15.49 -1.27
C LEU A 188 7.39 -16.05 0.12
N ARG A 189 6.74 -17.15 0.56
CA ARG A 189 6.99 -17.80 1.86
C ARG A 189 8.06 -18.87 1.79
N SER A 190 8.25 -19.55 0.69
CA SER A 190 9.03 -20.76 0.53
C SER A 190 10.51 -20.58 0.13
N SER A 191 10.98 -19.33 -0.07
CA SER A 191 12.41 -19.15 -0.32
C SER A 191 13.23 -19.47 0.93
N PRO A 192 14.31 -20.27 0.82
CA PRO A 192 15.09 -20.72 1.98
C PRO A 192 15.65 -19.53 2.75
N ARG A 193 15.62 -19.61 4.09
CA ARG A 193 16.42 -18.72 4.97
C ARG A 193 17.88 -18.98 4.63
N THR A 194 18.48 -18.14 3.82
CA THR A 194 19.93 -18.14 3.61
C THR A 194 20.56 -17.77 4.95
N GLY A 195 21.21 -18.73 5.62
CA GLY A 195 22.01 -18.48 6.82
C GLY A 195 21.70 -19.36 8.01
N GLN A 196 21.69 -20.69 7.86
CA GLN A 196 22.15 -21.58 8.92
C GLN A 196 23.37 -22.31 8.38
N VAL A 197 24.55 -21.73 8.64
CA VAL A 197 25.80 -22.50 8.65
C VAL A 197 25.74 -23.26 9.96
N GLU A 198 25.51 -24.58 9.91
CA GLU A 198 25.73 -25.45 11.05
C GLU A 198 27.22 -25.42 11.36
N PRO A 199 27.63 -25.17 12.62
CA PRO A 199 29.02 -25.39 13.02
C PRO A 199 29.27 -26.90 13.06
N LYS A 200 30.33 -27.31 12.38
CA LYS A 200 30.92 -28.63 12.53
C LYS A 200 31.57 -28.80 13.91
#